data_8c259f1b1ae52b8dc75734b746b6126c
#
_entry.id   8c259f1b1ae52b8dc75734b746b6126c
#
_cell.length_a   1.000
_cell.length_b   1.000
_cell.length_c   1.000
_cell.angle_alpha   90.00
_cell.angle_beta   90.00
_cell.angle_gamma   90.00
#
_symmetry.space_group_name_H-M   'P 1'
#
loop_
_entity.id
_entity.type
_entity.pdbx_description
1 polymer ?
#
loop_
_entity_poly.entity_id
_entity_poly.type
_entity_poly.pdbx_seq_one_letter_code
_entity_poly.pdbx_strand_id
1 'polypeptide(L)'
;MAISSQSFSPSFISTPNDLTRPTRLPSRVTFTHFRKTQTRYSPLRFTVSSRLNSSKSSDAGGGSLSPDNGDVQYELHHDLSPQRRRRGSPVAIGRIPLPQWVLDEIHTDPDLAFSDRFGRRNIEYISLGCDILPVLRGRSPIQVYADFMRDFRDTFRPYLGIIITGVQIGMGPGGELRYPSLSSQKLNLALSRELGEFQCYDKYMLASLNASARNIGKREWGNGGPFGTGSLMQNPERTEFFRNEGGSWNAPYGKFFLEWYSDLLLRHGERLCREAETIFRGTEVHISAKLAAIHWHYDTQSHPSELTAGYYNTFNRDGYLPILRMFSKYGFTMCCSCFEMQDVIMKKINPDSSPEGFLRQLLLSARLCDVSLEGQNFSTDLDDDAFTQVLEMSKFYSNGIERRPFSFNFVRMDKNMFEPRNWDRFTRFVRRMSDGNMLRARLNSVGNLRLKTTVAAEVGLLYQLYQYS
;
A
#
# COMPACT_ATOMS: atom_id res chain seq x y z
N MET A 1 -2.03 11.87 6.49
CA MET A 1 -3.32 11.14 6.46
C MET A 1 -3.82 11.12 5.05
N ALA A 2 -3.92 9.99 4.41
CA ALA A 2 -4.43 9.92 3.05
C ALA A 2 -5.57 8.92 3.01
N ILE A 3 -6.78 9.41 2.77
CA ILE A 3 -7.82 8.61 2.16
C ILE A 3 -7.65 8.83 0.66
N SER A 4 -7.21 7.80 -0.05
CA SER A 4 -7.16 7.82 -1.50
C SER A 4 -8.54 7.39 -2.00
N SER A 5 -9.39 8.32 -2.36
CA SER A 5 -10.59 8.02 -3.14
C SER A 5 -10.15 7.78 -4.58
N GLN A 6 -9.98 6.53 -4.95
CA GLN A 6 -9.72 6.13 -6.32
C GLN A 6 -10.89 5.30 -6.80
N SER A 7 -11.82 5.91 -7.41
CA SER A 7 -12.61 5.49 -8.56
C SER A 7 -13.86 6.35 -8.68
N PHE A 8 -13.76 7.44 -9.44
CA PHE A 8 -14.93 8.06 -10.03
C PHE A 8 -15.14 7.41 -11.38
N SER A 9 -16.20 6.64 -11.54
CA SER A 9 -16.66 6.14 -12.83
C SER A 9 -17.96 6.82 -13.17
N PRO A 10 -18.00 7.79 -14.07
CA PRO A 10 -19.26 8.19 -14.66
C PRO A 10 -19.70 7.09 -15.63
N SER A 11 -20.80 6.42 -15.32
CA SER A 11 -21.49 5.57 -16.28
C SER A 11 -22.20 6.49 -17.28
N PHE A 12 -21.67 6.58 -18.50
CA PHE A 12 -22.40 7.19 -19.60
C PHE A 12 -23.35 6.14 -20.20
N ILE A 13 -24.63 6.39 -20.07
CA ILE A 13 -25.66 5.78 -20.91
C ILE A 13 -25.60 6.52 -22.24
N SER A 14 -24.98 5.92 -23.25
CA SER A 14 -25.06 6.44 -24.63
C SER A 14 -26.35 6.00 -25.26
N THR A 15 -27.25 6.92 -25.53
CA THR A 15 -28.29 6.77 -26.55
C THR A 15 -27.63 6.90 -27.93
N PRO A 16 -28.03 6.10 -28.93
CA PRO A 16 -27.47 6.19 -30.26
C PRO A 16 -28.12 7.37 -30.97
N ASN A 17 -27.35 8.41 -31.28
CA ASN A 17 -27.44 9.38 -32.35
C ASN A 17 -26.82 10.70 -31.92
N ASP A 18 -25.59 10.91 -32.29
CA ASP A 18 -25.08 12.14 -32.90
C ASP A 18 -23.58 11.95 -33.27
N LEU A 19 -23.38 11.85 -34.57
CA LEU A 19 -22.11 11.98 -35.23
C LEU A 19 -21.87 13.47 -35.47
N THR A 20 -20.97 14.10 -34.73
CA THR A 20 -20.13 15.24 -35.16
C THR A 20 -19.67 16.06 -33.97
N ARG A 21 -18.45 15.80 -33.46
CA ARG A 21 -17.42 16.72 -32.95
C ARG A 21 -16.37 15.96 -32.17
N PRO A 22 -15.07 16.30 -32.21
CA PRO A 22 -14.05 15.60 -31.43
C PRO A 22 -14.21 15.94 -29.95
N THR A 23 -14.70 14.99 -29.18
CA THR A 23 -14.83 15.08 -27.74
C THR A 23 -13.49 14.89 -27.09
N ARG A 24 -13.13 15.79 -26.18
CA ARG A 24 -11.97 15.64 -25.26
C ARG A 24 -12.05 14.29 -24.57
N LEU A 25 -10.99 13.52 -24.64
CA LEU A 25 -10.87 12.25 -23.93
C LEU A 25 -11.08 12.47 -22.42
N PRO A 26 -11.93 11.66 -21.78
CA PRO A 26 -12.14 11.73 -20.34
C PRO A 26 -10.86 11.32 -19.61
N SER A 27 -10.56 11.99 -18.50
CA SER A 27 -9.40 11.75 -17.67
C SER A 27 -9.41 10.41 -16.90
N ARG A 28 -10.40 9.56 -17.13
CA ARG A 28 -10.59 8.24 -16.53
C ARG A 28 -11.30 7.30 -17.52
N VAL A 29 -10.78 6.09 -17.62
CA VAL A 29 -11.43 5.01 -18.36
C VAL A 29 -11.58 3.83 -17.39
N THR A 30 -12.82 3.51 -17.05
CA THR A 30 -13.17 2.32 -16.28
C THR A 30 -13.84 1.33 -17.22
N PHE A 31 -13.25 0.14 -17.33
CA PHE A 31 -13.84 -0.94 -18.11
C PHE A 31 -14.50 -1.94 -17.16
N THR A 32 -15.82 -1.85 -16.98
CA THR A 32 -16.60 -2.87 -16.32
C THR A 32 -17.42 -3.61 -17.37
N HIS A 33 -17.09 -4.87 -17.63
CA HIS A 33 -17.93 -5.73 -18.44
C HIS A 33 -18.99 -6.39 -17.55
N PHE A 34 -20.20 -5.88 -17.58
CA PHE A 34 -21.38 -6.60 -17.10
C PHE A 34 -21.95 -7.45 -18.20
N ARG A 35 -21.80 -8.77 -18.13
CA ARG A 35 -22.70 -9.70 -18.80
C ARG A 35 -23.68 -10.25 -17.78
N LYS A 36 -24.93 -9.82 -17.87
CA LYS A 36 -26.06 -10.46 -17.21
C LYS A 36 -26.36 -11.79 -17.91
N THR A 37 -25.67 -12.84 -17.53
CA THR A 37 -26.14 -14.22 -17.73
C THR A 37 -25.86 -14.97 -16.46
N GLN A 38 -26.89 -15.66 -15.97
CA GLN A 38 -26.85 -16.52 -14.79
C GLN A 38 -25.84 -17.66 -14.99
N THR A 39 -24.57 -17.38 -14.79
CA THR A 39 -23.55 -18.40 -14.58
C THR A 39 -22.65 -17.92 -13.48
N ARG A 40 -22.44 -18.75 -12.47
CA ARG A 40 -21.69 -18.55 -11.23
C ARG A 40 -20.20 -18.23 -11.45
N TYR A 41 -19.88 -17.10 -12.10
CA TYR A 41 -18.51 -16.71 -12.36
C TYR A 41 -18.31 -15.24 -11.95
N SER A 42 -17.48 -14.99 -10.94
CA SER A 42 -17.02 -13.64 -10.63
C SER A 42 -16.03 -13.19 -11.72
N PRO A 43 -16.33 -12.13 -12.48
CA PRO A 43 -15.38 -11.60 -13.47
C PRO A 43 -14.18 -10.95 -12.77
N LEU A 44 -13.00 -11.09 -13.36
CA LEU A 44 -11.85 -10.25 -13.04
C LEU A 44 -12.25 -8.80 -13.29
N ARG A 45 -12.10 -7.94 -12.27
CA ARG A 45 -12.33 -6.50 -12.39
C ARG A 45 -11.03 -5.81 -12.73
N PHE A 46 -11.09 -4.93 -13.69
CA PHE A 46 -9.96 -4.12 -14.11
C PHE A 46 -10.33 -2.64 -13.95
N THR A 47 -9.57 -1.91 -13.15
CA THR A 47 -9.77 -0.48 -12.95
C THR A 47 -8.54 0.29 -13.41
N VAL A 48 -8.72 1.24 -14.33
CA VAL A 48 -7.67 2.14 -14.79
C VAL A 48 -7.87 3.50 -14.15
N SER A 49 -6.90 3.97 -13.39
CA SER A 49 -6.87 5.31 -12.82
C SER A 49 -5.66 6.07 -13.33
N SER A 50 -5.89 7.21 -14.00
CA SER A 50 -4.81 8.09 -14.47
C SER A 50 -4.77 9.38 -13.66
N ARG A 51 -3.57 9.82 -13.25
CA ARG A 51 -3.33 11.20 -12.81
C ARG A 51 -2.79 11.99 -14.00
N LEU A 52 -3.60 12.85 -14.60
CA LEU A 52 -3.15 13.84 -15.57
C LEU A 52 -2.64 15.08 -14.81
N ASN A 53 -1.34 15.36 -14.90
CA ASN A 53 -0.82 16.67 -14.58
C ASN A 53 -1.26 17.66 -15.66
N SER A 54 -2.29 18.45 -15.40
CA SER A 54 -2.68 19.54 -16.28
C SER A 54 -1.67 20.68 -16.16
N SER A 55 -0.81 20.84 -17.18
CA SER A 55 -0.11 22.12 -17.40
C SER A 55 -1.13 23.12 -17.95
N LYS A 56 -1.55 24.09 -17.14
CA LYS A 56 -2.25 25.27 -17.66
C LYS A 56 -1.23 26.21 -18.29
N SER A 57 -1.43 26.51 -19.56
CA SER A 57 -0.87 27.70 -20.21
C SER A 57 -1.63 28.93 -19.70
N SER A 58 -0.90 29.91 -19.20
CA SER A 58 -1.39 31.23 -18.87
C SER A 58 -1.72 32.02 -20.11
N ASP A 59 -2.94 32.56 -20.17
CA ASP A 59 -3.15 33.83 -20.87
C ASP A 59 -3.99 34.75 -20.02
N ALA A 60 -3.61 36.03 -20.08
CA ALA A 60 -3.97 37.10 -19.20
C ALA A 60 -5.31 37.76 -19.56
N GLY A 61 -5.92 38.44 -18.57
CA GLY A 61 -6.88 39.49 -18.84
C GLY A 61 -7.89 39.76 -17.74
N GLY A 62 -7.60 40.69 -16.90
CA GLY A 62 -8.34 41.86 -16.39
C GLY A 62 -9.72 41.73 -15.77
N GLY A 63 -9.87 42.33 -14.55
CA GLY A 63 -11.07 43.09 -14.17
C GLY A 63 -11.86 42.64 -12.96
N SER A 64 -11.54 43.16 -11.83
CA SER A 64 -12.34 43.86 -10.76
C SER A 64 -13.74 43.40 -10.32
N LEU A 65 -13.87 43.45 -8.97
CA LEU A 65 -15.00 43.74 -8.07
C LEU A 65 -15.62 42.56 -7.32
N SER A 66 -15.41 42.62 -5.99
CA SER A 66 -16.15 41.91 -4.94
C SER A 66 -17.60 42.45 -4.78
N PRO A 67 -18.53 41.70 -4.11
CA PRO A 67 -18.55 41.72 -2.66
C PRO A 67 -18.91 40.38 -1.96
N ASP A 68 -18.30 40.23 -0.81
CA ASP A 68 -18.75 39.70 0.47
C ASP A 68 -20.01 38.82 0.52
N ASN A 69 -19.81 37.54 0.83
CA ASN A 69 -20.70 36.71 1.65
C ASN A 69 -19.93 35.48 2.12
N GLY A 70 -19.90 35.27 3.42
CA GLY A 70 -19.11 34.25 4.08
C GLY A 70 -19.61 32.84 3.84
N ASP A 71 -18.96 32.14 2.95
CA ASP A 71 -18.99 30.68 2.83
C ASP A 71 -17.56 30.16 3.02
N VAL A 72 -17.41 29.27 3.97
CA VAL A 72 -16.14 28.60 4.25
C VAL A 72 -15.83 27.67 3.09
N GLN A 73 -15.14 28.20 2.09
CA GLN A 73 -14.55 27.39 1.01
C GLN A 73 -13.30 26.71 1.53
N TYR A 74 -13.32 25.37 1.52
CA TYR A 74 -12.10 24.58 1.62
C TYR A 74 -11.37 24.64 0.29
N GLU A 75 -10.48 25.62 0.13
CA GLU A 75 -9.55 25.67 -1.00
C GLU A 75 -8.53 24.53 -0.87
N LEU A 76 -8.54 23.64 -1.83
CA LEU A 76 -7.44 22.74 -2.13
C LEU A 76 -6.31 23.60 -2.75
N HIS A 77 -5.46 24.17 -1.91
CA HIS A 77 -4.26 24.84 -2.38
C HIS A 77 -3.29 23.81 -2.98
N HIS A 78 -3.31 23.70 -4.29
CA HIS A 78 -2.20 23.19 -5.07
C HIS A 78 -1.17 24.29 -5.19
N ASP A 79 -0.14 24.25 -4.36
CA ASP A 79 1.04 25.09 -4.56
C ASP A 79 1.82 24.57 -5.80
N LEU A 80 1.54 25.19 -6.94
CA LEU A 80 2.23 24.97 -8.21
C LEU A 80 3.21 26.11 -8.47
N SER A 81 4.27 26.22 -7.65
CA SER A 81 5.41 27.02 -8.07
C SER A 81 6.16 26.29 -9.20
N PRO A 82 6.47 26.95 -10.33
CA PRO A 82 7.14 26.31 -11.45
C PRO A 82 8.63 26.15 -11.19
N GLN A 83 9.03 25.07 -10.56
CA GLN A 83 10.42 24.66 -10.57
C GLN A 83 10.79 24.16 -11.97
N ARG A 84 11.77 24.82 -12.59
CA ARG A 84 12.38 24.44 -13.87
C ARG A 84 12.78 22.95 -13.85
N ARG A 85 12.01 22.10 -14.52
CA ARG A 85 12.28 20.67 -14.65
C ARG A 85 13.55 20.44 -15.47
N ARG A 86 14.58 19.87 -14.85
CA ARG A 86 15.67 19.22 -15.56
C ARG A 86 15.12 17.96 -16.22
N ARG A 87 15.46 17.73 -17.51
CA ARG A 87 15.11 16.51 -18.25
C ARG A 87 15.60 15.29 -17.44
N GLY A 88 14.68 14.35 -17.14
CA GLY A 88 15.01 13.06 -16.56
C GLY A 88 14.69 12.89 -15.06
N SER A 89 13.99 13.82 -14.40
CA SER A 89 13.55 13.59 -13.02
C SER A 89 12.36 12.64 -12.97
N PRO A 90 12.42 11.58 -12.15
CA PRO A 90 11.26 10.71 -11.91
C PRO A 90 10.09 11.52 -11.36
N VAL A 91 8.86 11.11 -11.69
CA VAL A 91 7.65 11.78 -11.21
C VAL A 91 7.60 11.69 -9.67
N ALA A 92 7.70 12.82 -9.00
CA ALA A 92 7.54 12.88 -7.55
C ALA A 92 6.13 12.39 -7.19
N ILE A 93 6.04 11.36 -6.36
CA ILE A 93 4.78 10.99 -5.70
C ILE A 93 4.44 12.18 -4.83
N GLY A 94 3.37 12.92 -5.18
CA GLY A 94 2.95 14.09 -4.44
C GLY A 94 2.74 13.74 -2.97
N ARG A 95 3.49 14.36 -2.07
CA ARG A 95 3.25 14.27 -0.63
C ARG A 95 1.94 14.98 -0.33
N ILE A 96 1.12 14.37 0.50
CA ILE A 96 -0.03 15.05 1.09
C ILE A 96 0.44 15.55 2.47
N PRO A 97 0.64 16.87 2.62
CA PRO A 97 1.11 17.41 3.90
C PRO A 97 0.04 17.22 4.98
N LEU A 98 0.47 17.14 6.23
CA LEU A 98 -0.46 17.22 7.35
C LEU A 98 -1.13 18.61 7.35
N PRO A 99 -2.40 18.71 7.77
CA PRO A 99 -3.06 20.01 7.94
C PRO A 99 -2.27 20.93 8.86
N GLN A 100 -2.29 22.25 8.59
CA GLN A 100 -1.50 23.22 9.37
C GLN A 100 -1.77 23.11 10.88
N TRP A 101 -3.02 22.96 11.28
CA TRP A 101 -3.38 22.83 12.69
C TRP A 101 -2.76 21.58 13.36
N VAL A 102 -2.48 20.50 12.62
CA VAL A 102 -1.75 19.33 13.14
C VAL A 102 -0.27 19.64 13.27
N LEU A 103 0.31 20.38 12.30
CA LEU A 103 1.69 20.85 12.38
C LEU A 103 1.90 21.79 13.57
N ASP A 104 0.91 22.62 13.91
CA ASP A 104 0.95 23.50 15.07
C ASP A 104 1.02 22.67 16.38
N GLU A 105 0.24 21.58 16.47
CA GLU A 105 0.34 20.66 17.61
C GLU A 105 1.71 19.96 17.68
N ILE A 106 2.28 19.55 16.53
CA ILE A 106 3.64 18.98 16.46
C ILE A 106 4.69 20.02 16.89
N HIS A 107 4.54 21.30 16.54
CA HIS A 107 5.43 22.35 17.01
C HIS A 107 5.39 22.51 18.53
N THR A 108 4.21 22.33 19.12
CA THR A 108 4.04 22.40 20.59
C THR A 108 4.60 21.17 21.28
N ASP A 109 4.36 19.98 20.71
CA ASP A 109 4.88 18.70 21.18
C ASP A 109 5.54 17.92 20.02
N PRO A 110 6.85 18.09 19.81
CA PRO A 110 7.55 17.40 18.71
C PRO A 110 7.52 15.87 18.79
N ASP A 111 7.24 15.29 19.96
CA ASP A 111 7.10 13.85 20.14
C ASP A 111 5.80 13.27 19.55
N LEU A 112 4.88 14.13 19.08
CA LEU A 112 3.75 13.67 18.25
C LEU A 112 4.20 13.12 16.90
N ALA A 113 5.37 13.51 16.39
CA ALA A 113 5.97 12.97 15.18
C ALA A 113 6.86 11.76 15.51
N PHE A 114 6.93 10.80 14.59
CA PHE A 114 7.88 9.70 14.70
C PHE A 114 9.32 10.20 14.84
N SER A 115 10.11 9.48 15.64
CA SER A 115 11.54 9.75 15.83
C SER A 115 12.36 8.48 15.64
N ASP A 116 13.50 8.59 14.94
CA ASP A 116 14.51 7.55 14.85
C ASP A 116 15.53 7.68 16.00
N ARG A 117 16.47 6.72 16.07
CA ARG A 117 17.52 6.68 17.11
C ARG A 117 18.47 7.89 17.11
N PHE A 118 18.50 8.67 16.03
CA PHE A 118 19.31 9.89 15.94
C PHE A 118 18.53 11.14 16.34
N GLY A 119 17.28 10.98 16.80
CA GLY A 119 16.39 12.07 17.15
C GLY A 119 15.82 12.84 15.92
N ARG A 120 15.99 12.29 14.71
CA ARG A 120 15.42 12.88 13.51
C ARG A 120 13.92 12.62 13.49
N ARG A 121 13.14 13.71 13.37
CA ARG A 121 11.68 13.62 13.43
C ARG A 121 11.07 13.61 12.04
N ASN A 122 10.11 12.72 11.85
CA ASN A 122 9.33 12.66 10.63
C ASN A 122 7.99 13.38 10.84
N ILE A 123 7.93 14.65 10.48
CA ILE A 123 6.74 15.51 10.66
C ILE A 123 5.62 15.25 9.63
N GLU A 124 5.77 14.27 8.75
CA GLU A 124 4.74 13.91 7.78
C GLU A 124 3.69 12.95 8.37
N TYR A 125 3.96 12.34 9.53
CA TYR A 125 3.10 11.33 10.15
C TYR A 125 3.10 11.47 11.66
N ILE A 126 1.93 11.22 12.27
CA ILE A 126 1.78 11.14 13.72
C ILE A 126 2.25 9.77 14.21
N SER A 127 2.98 9.77 15.33
CA SER A 127 3.45 8.55 15.98
C SER A 127 2.30 7.64 16.41
N LEU A 128 2.45 6.33 16.19
CA LEU A 128 1.48 5.32 16.63
C LEU A 128 1.36 5.25 18.16
N GLY A 129 2.37 5.72 18.89
CA GLY A 129 2.30 5.87 20.33
C GLY A 129 1.19 6.80 20.81
N CYS A 130 0.73 7.71 19.92
CA CYS A 130 -0.33 8.68 20.22
C CYS A 130 -1.73 8.26 19.76
N ASP A 131 -1.88 7.12 19.08
CA ASP A 131 -3.09 6.71 18.36
C ASP A 131 -4.41 6.97 19.08
N ILE A 132 -4.45 6.71 20.39
CA ILE A 132 -5.63 6.80 21.25
C ILE A 132 -5.57 7.96 22.27
N LEU A 133 -4.48 8.73 22.25
CA LEU A 133 -4.31 9.84 23.19
C LEU A 133 -4.95 11.12 22.62
N PRO A 134 -5.57 11.96 23.43
CA PRO A 134 -6.29 13.16 22.97
C PRO A 134 -5.33 14.33 22.66
N VAL A 135 -4.31 14.08 21.84
CA VAL A 135 -3.18 14.99 21.54
C VAL A 135 -3.46 15.97 20.40
N LEU A 136 -4.57 15.84 19.70
CA LEU A 136 -4.95 16.69 18.57
C LEU A 136 -6.19 17.51 18.94
N ARG A 137 -6.00 18.61 19.69
CA ARG A 137 -7.09 19.48 20.17
C ARG A 137 -8.19 18.70 20.91
N GLY A 138 -7.78 17.82 21.84
CA GLY A 138 -8.69 16.99 22.63
C GLY A 138 -9.22 15.75 21.91
N ARG A 139 -8.82 15.50 20.67
CA ARG A 139 -9.12 14.28 19.89
C ARG A 139 -7.89 13.41 19.74
N SER A 140 -8.10 12.11 19.66
CA SER A 140 -7.01 11.19 19.28
C SER A 140 -6.79 11.19 17.76
N PRO A 141 -5.60 10.80 17.26
CA PRO A 141 -5.36 10.60 15.83
C PRO A 141 -6.41 9.70 15.17
N ILE A 142 -6.78 8.59 15.80
CA ILE A 142 -7.84 7.69 15.28
C ILE A 142 -9.20 8.39 15.16
N GLN A 143 -9.57 9.23 16.15
CA GLN A 143 -10.81 10.02 16.06
C GLN A 143 -10.77 11.02 14.90
N VAL A 144 -9.62 11.69 14.68
CA VAL A 144 -9.46 12.60 13.53
C VAL A 144 -9.56 11.86 12.20
N TYR A 145 -9.00 10.65 12.10
CA TYR A 145 -9.19 9.78 10.93
C TYR A 145 -10.68 9.44 10.73
N ALA A 146 -11.36 9.05 11.79
CA ALA A 146 -12.77 8.71 11.74
C ALA A 146 -13.64 9.91 11.33
N ASP A 147 -13.35 11.09 11.83
CA ASP A 147 -14.06 12.32 11.46
C ASP A 147 -13.90 12.63 9.97
N PHE A 148 -12.68 12.52 9.44
CA PHE A 148 -12.43 12.69 8.01
C PHE A 148 -13.16 11.64 7.15
N MET A 149 -13.20 10.39 7.58
CA MET A 149 -13.95 9.33 6.88
C MET A 149 -15.47 9.60 6.89
N ARG A 150 -16.01 10.12 7.99
CA ARG A 150 -17.43 10.51 8.09
C ARG A 150 -17.75 11.67 7.15
N ASP A 151 -16.92 12.70 7.15
CA ASP A 151 -17.07 13.86 6.27
C ASP A 151 -17.02 13.43 4.80
N PHE A 152 -16.07 12.59 4.41
CA PHE A 152 -16.02 12.01 3.07
C PHE A 152 -17.31 11.23 2.73
N ARG A 153 -17.75 10.33 3.62
CA ARG A 153 -18.97 9.54 3.42
C ARG A 153 -20.18 10.45 3.21
N ASP A 154 -20.33 11.46 4.06
CA ASP A 154 -21.52 12.32 4.05
C ASP A 154 -21.52 13.25 2.84
N THR A 155 -20.35 13.80 2.46
CA THR A 155 -20.19 14.63 1.26
C THR A 155 -20.48 13.84 -0.03
N PHE A 156 -20.02 12.60 -0.12
CA PHE A 156 -20.15 11.78 -1.32
C PHE A 156 -21.28 10.74 -1.27
N ARG A 157 -22.15 10.83 -0.27
CA ARG A 157 -23.24 9.87 -0.01
C ARG A 157 -24.09 9.54 -1.24
N PRO A 158 -24.50 10.49 -2.10
CA PRO A 158 -25.31 10.19 -3.29
C PRO A 158 -24.58 9.36 -4.35
N TYR A 159 -23.24 9.25 -4.26
CA TYR A 159 -22.39 8.58 -5.24
C TYR A 159 -21.86 7.24 -4.77
N LEU A 160 -21.95 6.95 -3.43
CA LEU A 160 -21.44 5.72 -2.83
C LEU A 160 -22.27 4.51 -3.28
N GLY A 161 -21.59 3.42 -3.62
CA GLY A 161 -22.19 2.20 -4.13
C GLY A 161 -22.62 2.25 -5.60
N ILE A 162 -22.75 3.44 -6.18
CA ILE A 162 -23.21 3.65 -7.57
C ILE A 162 -22.03 4.06 -8.46
N ILE A 163 -21.38 5.15 -8.13
CA ILE A 163 -20.23 5.71 -8.88
C ILE A 163 -18.94 5.38 -8.14
N ILE A 164 -18.91 5.64 -6.83
CA ILE A 164 -17.80 5.28 -5.95
C ILE A 164 -18.11 3.87 -5.42
N THR A 165 -17.52 2.86 -6.04
CA THR A 165 -17.74 1.46 -5.67
C THR A 165 -16.69 0.92 -4.71
N GLY A 166 -15.62 1.67 -4.45
CA GLY A 166 -14.56 1.29 -3.53
C GLY A 166 -13.89 2.49 -2.88
N VAL A 167 -13.44 2.31 -1.64
CA VAL A 167 -12.69 3.30 -0.87
C VAL A 167 -11.43 2.64 -0.33
N GLN A 168 -10.27 3.22 -0.63
CA GLN A 168 -9.01 2.75 -0.06
C GLN A 168 -8.62 3.62 1.13
N ILE A 169 -8.47 2.97 2.29
CA ILE A 169 -8.09 3.64 3.53
C ILE A 169 -6.57 3.74 3.62
N GLY A 170 -6.08 4.99 3.72
CA GLY A 170 -4.66 5.24 3.97
C GLY A 170 -4.32 4.99 5.44
N MET A 171 -3.27 4.19 5.69
CA MET A 171 -2.88 3.77 7.03
C MET A 171 -1.46 4.18 7.42
N GLY A 172 -0.78 4.97 6.57
CA GLY A 172 0.59 5.42 6.82
C GLY A 172 1.28 5.93 5.56
N PRO A 173 2.60 5.84 5.48
CA PRO A 173 3.39 6.33 4.35
C PRO A 173 2.92 5.78 3.01
N GLY A 174 2.62 6.66 2.06
CA GLY A 174 2.08 6.26 0.75
C GLY A 174 0.70 5.60 0.78
N GLY A 175 -0.03 5.73 1.89
CA GLY A 175 -1.29 5.03 2.17
C GLY A 175 -1.10 3.59 2.65
N GLU A 176 0.13 3.13 2.82
CA GLU A 176 0.48 1.76 3.21
C GLU A 176 0.47 1.62 4.74
N LEU A 177 0.03 0.46 5.23
CA LEU A 177 0.12 0.13 6.66
C LEU A 177 1.59 -0.20 7.01
N ARG A 178 2.37 0.80 7.34
CA ARG A 178 3.79 0.66 7.76
C ARG A 178 4.30 1.88 8.51
N TYR A 179 5.42 1.71 9.18
CA TYR A 179 6.20 2.83 9.72
C TYR A 179 6.92 3.62 8.61
N PRO A 180 7.23 4.91 8.82
CA PRO A 180 8.03 5.73 7.89
C PRO A 180 9.53 5.43 8.05
N SER A 181 9.93 4.16 8.02
CA SER A 181 11.29 3.68 8.28
C SER A 181 12.27 3.92 7.13
N LEU A 182 11.74 4.14 5.93
CA LEU A 182 12.51 4.29 4.70
C LEU A 182 12.57 5.76 4.29
N SER A 183 13.66 6.16 3.63
CA SER A 183 13.81 7.53 3.14
C SER A 183 12.74 7.87 2.10
N SER A 184 11.92 8.87 2.40
CA SER A 184 10.89 9.38 1.49
C SER A 184 11.48 10.12 0.27
N GLN A 185 12.77 10.47 0.30
CA GLN A 185 13.43 11.26 -0.75
C GLN A 185 13.86 10.43 -1.96
N LYS A 186 13.91 9.10 -1.86
CA LYS A 186 14.31 8.24 -2.98
C LYS A 186 13.11 7.68 -3.68
N LEU A 187 12.83 8.23 -4.84
CA LEU A 187 11.70 7.91 -5.72
C LEU A 187 11.72 6.52 -6.33
N ASN A 188 12.82 5.78 -6.22
CA ASN A 188 12.99 4.42 -6.72
C ASN A 188 13.05 3.42 -5.58
N LEU A 189 11.91 3.21 -4.90
CA LEU A 189 11.77 2.13 -3.93
C LEU A 189 12.14 0.76 -4.54
N ALA A 190 11.87 0.55 -5.83
CA ALA A 190 12.26 -0.68 -6.54
C ALA A 190 13.77 -0.94 -6.55
N LEU A 191 14.58 0.12 -6.54
CA LEU A 191 16.04 0.06 -6.52
C LEU A 191 16.61 0.32 -5.13
N SER A 192 15.76 0.44 -4.12
CA SER A 192 16.18 0.67 -2.76
C SER A 192 16.94 -0.54 -2.21
N ARG A 193 17.98 -0.27 -1.41
CA ARG A 193 18.69 -1.25 -0.60
C ARG A 193 18.70 -0.80 0.86
N GLU A 194 17.74 0.04 1.22
CA GLU A 194 17.70 0.61 2.56
C GLU A 194 17.27 -0.44 3.57
N LEU A 195 18.04 -0.58 4.65
CA LEU A 195 17.64 -1.36 5.83
C LEU A 195 16.41 -0.75 6.51
N GLY A 196 16.29 0.57 6.41
CA GLY A 196 15.34 1.35 7.18
C GLY A 196 15.83 1.66 8.61
N GLU A 197 15.14 2.58 9.26
CA GLU A 197 15.40 2.96 10.66
C GLU A 197 14.14 2.72 11.49
N PHE A 198 14.27 2.07 12.65
CA PHE A 198 13.15 1.92 13.57
C PHE A 198 12.63 3.30 14.03
N GLN A 199 11.34 3.47 14.03
CA GLN A 199 10.63 4.73 14.32
C GLN A 199 9.94 4.63 15.68
N CYS A 200 10.71 4.55 16.75
CA CYS A 200 10.20 4.26 18.10
C CYS A 200 10.86 5.07 19.20
N TYR A 201 11.48 6.21 18.87
CA TYR A 201 12.26 6.99 19.84
C TYR A 201 11.58 8.29 20.28
N ASP A 202 10.32 8.52 19.89
CA ASP A 202 9.49 9.55 20.54
C ASP A 202 9.03 9.09 21.93
N LYS A 203 8.70 10.04 22.82
CA LYS A 203 8.36 9.73 24.22
C LYS A 203 7.19 8.77 24.39
N TYR A 204 6.23 8.79 23.46
CA TYR A 204 5.03 7.95 23.55
C TYR A 204 5.33 6.50 23.18
N MET A 205 6.13 6.27 22.14
CA MET A 205 6.62 4.94 21.78
C MET A 205 7.53 4.40 22.86
N LEU A 206 8.47 5.19 23.40
CA LEU A 206 9.34 4.79 24.49
C LEU A 206 8.56 4.44 25.76
N ALA A 207 7.53 5.21 26.10
CA ALA A 207 6.67 4.90 27.24
C ALA A 207 5.94 3.56 27.06
N SER A 208 5.45 3.27 25.85
CA SER A 208 4.82 1.99 25.50
C SER A 208 5.80 0.83 25.60
N LEU A 209 7.02 0.97 25.06
CA LEU A 209 8.08 -0.04 25.12
C LEU A 209 8.44 -0.34 26.57
N ASN A 210 8.64 0.70 27.37
CA ASN A 210 8.97 0.58 28.79
C ASN A 210 7.88 -0.16 29.59
N ALA A 211 6.61 0.18 29.34
CA ALA A 211 5.48 -0.51 29.96
C ALA A 211 5.45 -2.00 29.57
N SER A 212 5.65 -2.32 28.30
CA SER A 212 5.68 -3.70 27.79
C SER A 212 6.84 -4.50 28.41
N ALA A 213 8.03 -3.91 28.52
CA ALA A 213 9.20 -4.54 29.13
C ALA A 213 9.00 -4.81 30.63
N ARG A 214 8.38 -3.87 31.34
CA ARG A 214 8.02 -4.06 32.77
C ARG A 214 7.03 -5.20 32.97
N ASN A 215 6.04 -5.32 32.10
CA ASN A 215 5.01 -6.37 32.20
C ASN A 215 5.59 -7.79 32.11
N ILE A 216 6.71 -7.96 31.40
CA ILE A 216 7.44 -9.26 31.34
C ILE A 216 8.59 -9.35 32.31
N GLY A 217 8.74 -8.38 33.22
CA GLY A 217 9.81 -8.37 34.23
C GLY A 217 11.21 -8.03 33.70
N LYS A 218 11.34 -7.51 32.48
CA LYS A 218 12.60 -7.18 31.81
C LYS A 218 12.74 -5.66 31.61
N ARG A 219 12.82 -4.93 32.73
CA ARG A 219 12.86 -3.45 32.75
C ARG A 219 13.95 -2.86 31.86
N GLU A 220 15.11 -3.52 31.80
CA GLU A 220 16.25 -3.11 30.97
C GLU A 220 15.95 -3.09 29.47
N TRP A 221 14.96 -3.86 29.03
CA TRP A 221 14.53 -3.91 27.62
C TRP A 221 13.64 -2.73 27.20
N GLY A 222 13.22 -1.92 28.14
CA GLY A 222 12.35 -0.76 27.91
C GLY A 222 13.07 0.57 27.68
N ASN A 223 14.41 0.57 27.58
CA ASN A 223 15.21 1.81 27.54
C ASN A 223 15.41 2.39 26.14
N GLY A 224 14.99 1.69 25.10
CA GLY A 224 15.09 2.13 23.70
C GLY A 224 15.02 0.98 22.73
N GLY A 225 15.04 1.30 21.42
CA GLY A 225 15.09 0.31 20.36
C GLY A 225 16.46 -0.39 20.26
N PRO A 226 16.60 -1.36 19.33
CA PRO A 226 17.76 -2.24 19.26
C PRO A 226 19.04 -1.49 18.85
N PHE A 227 20.14 -1.95 19.44
CA PHE A 227 21.50 -1.53 19.04
C PHE A 227 21.97 -2.34 17.82
N GLY A 228 23.01 -1.82 17.16
CA GLY A 228 23.69 -2.55 16.08
C GLY A 228 22.86 -2.71 14.79
N THR A 229 21.84 -1.90 14.59
CA THR A 229 21.00 -1.94 13.39
C THR A 229 21.69 -1.40 12.12
N GLY A 230 22.90 -0.88 12.27
CA GLY A 230 23.68 -0.36 11.13
C GLY A 230 23.23 1.01 10.64
N SER A 231 23.75 1.43 9.51
CA SER A 231 23.30 2.63 8.80
C SER A 231 22.31 2.26 7.70
N LEU A 232 21.53 3.24 7.25
CA LEU A 232 20.41 3.07 6.30
C LEU A 232 20.76 2.22 5.06
N MET A 233 21.98 2.38 4.50
CA MET A 233 22.45 1.71 3.28
C MET A 233 23.47 0.59 3.55
N GLN A 234 23.62 0.17 4.79
CA GLN A 234 24.60 -0.86 5.15
C GLN A 234 24.11 -2.23 4.69
N ASN A 235 25.04 -3.12 4.35
CA ASN A 235 24.71 -4.53 4.12
C ASN A 235 24.24 -5.18 5.41
N PRO A 236 23.11 -5.92 5.44
CA PRO A 236 22.58 -6.59 6.62
C PRO A 236 23.62 -7.45 7.37
N GLU A 237 24.46 -8.18 6.64
CA GLU A 237 25.48 -9.06 7.19
C GLU A 237 26.58 -8.33 7.99
N ARG A 238 26.75 -7.02 7.76
CA ARG A 238 27.69 -6.16 8.49
C ARG A 238 27.08 -5.50 9.72
N THR A 239 25.84 -5.84 10.07
CA THR A 239 25.16 -5.32 11.24
C THR A 239 25.11 -6.37 12.34
N GLU A 240 25.21 -5.94 13.60
CA GLU A 240 25.06 -6.83 14.75
C GLU A 240 23.62 -7.31 14.91
N PHE A 241 22.66 -6.49 14.48
CA PHE A 241 21.25 -6.81 14.63
C PHE A 241 20.74 -7.73 13.54
N PHE A 242 20.95 -7.41 12.24
CA PHE A 242 20.28 -8.08 11.13
C PHE A 242 21.05 -9.23 10.49
N ARG A 243 22.32 -9.44 10.81
CA ARG A 243 23.12 -10.51 10.18
C ARG A 243 22.46 -11.88 10.33
N ASN A 244 22.67 -12.77 9.37
CA ASN A 244 22.05 -14.09 9.34
C ASN A 244 22.53 -14.95 10.52
N GLU A 245 23.83 -15.04 10.76
CA GLU A 245 24.38 -15.82 11.84
C GLU A 245 24.63 -14.97 13.08
N GLY A 246 24.01 -15.34 14.19
CA GLY A 246 24.18 -14.66 15.49
C GLY A 246 23.64 -13.22 15.52
N GLY A 247 22.77 -12.86 14.59
CA GLY A 247 22.08 -11.57 14.62
C GLY A 247 21.15 -11.46 15.83
N SER A 248 21.22 -10.31 16.52
CA SER A 248 20.42 -10.12 17.75
C SER A 248 18.92 -9.94 17.49
N TRP A 249 18.48 -9.82 16.24
CA TRP A 249 17.06 -9.88 15.86
C TRP A 249 16.39 -11.19 16.30
N ASN A 250 17.13 -12.30 16.32
CA ASN A 250 16.63 -13.62 16.71
C ASN A 250 16.89 -13.95 18.20
N ALA A 251 17.60 -13.09 18.94
CA ALA A 251 17.82 -13.20 20.38
C ALA A 251 16.55 -12.84 21.19
N PRO A 252 16.45 -13.22 22.46
CA PRO A 252 15.27 -12.95 23.29
C PRO A 252 14.81 -11.48 23.29
N TYR A 253 15.75 -10.54 23.40
CA TYR A 253 15.43 -9.10 23.31
C TYR A 253 14.92 -8.71 21.91
N GLY A 254 15.58 -9.17 20.85
CA GLY A 254 15.17 -8.86 19.47
C GLY A 254 13.75 -9.35 19.19
N LYS A 255 13.43 -10.58 19.61
CA LYS A 255 12.07 -11.13 19.48
C LYS A 255 11.03 -10.31 20.22
N PHE A 256 11.30 -9.98 21.48
CA PHE A 256 10.44 -9.12 22.29
C PHE A 256 10.19 -7.76 21.60
N PHE A 257 11.27 -7.10 21.17
CA PHE A 257 11.18 -5.79 20.53
C PHE A 257 10.38 -5.84 19.23
N LEU A 258 10.67 -6.82 18.37
CA LEU A 258 10.00 -6.97 17.08
C LEU A 258 8.52 -7.34 17.24
N GLU A 259 8.16 -8.16 18.22
CA GLU A 259 6.76 -8.44 18.55
C GLU A 259 6.04 -7.18 19.02
N TRP A 260 6.60 -6.43 19.96
CA TRP A 260 6.04 -5.17 20.43
C TRP A 260 5.87 -4.17 19.27
N TYR A 261 6.88 -4.00 18.43
CA TYR A 261 6.88 -3.03 17.33
C TYR A 261 5.84 -3.37 16.25
N SER A 262 5.76 -4.62 15.87
CA SER A 262 4.78 -5.09 14.91
C SER A 262 3.35 -5.11 15.46
N ASP A 263 3.17 -5.42 16.76
CA ASP A 263 1.87 -5.40 17.41
C ASP A 263 1.27 -3.99 17.48
N LEU A 264 2.07 -2.95 17.70
CA LEU A 264 1.59 -1.57 17.63
C LEU A 264 1.10 -1.20 16.24
N LEU A 265 1.80 -1.61 15.18
CA LEU A 265 1.35 -1.40 13.81
C LEU A 265 0.06 -2.15 13.52
N LEU A 266 -0.05 -3.40 13.96
CA LEU A 266 -1.25 -4.21 13.81
C LEU A 266 -2.44 -3.57 14.52
N ARG A 267 -2.26 -3.10 15.76
CA ARG A 267 -3.31 -2.39 16.53
C ARG A 267 -3.75 -1.09 15.86
N HIS A 268 -2.80 -0.34 15.27
CA HIS A 268 -3.13 0.86 14.48
C HIS A 268 -4.03 0.49 13.30
N GLY A 269 -3.63 -0.51 12.51
CA GLY A 269 -4.43 -1.02 11.41
C GLY A 269 -5.81 -1.49 11.85
N GLU A 270 -5.90 -2.23 12.96
CA GLU A 270 -7.17 -2.73 13.49
C GLU A 270 -8.13 -1.61 13.91
N ARG A 271 -7.61 -0.55 14.54
CA ARG A 271 -8.41 0.63 14.91
C ARG A 271 -8.99 1.30 13.66
N LEU A 272 -8.17 1.52 12.64
CA LEU A 272 -8.63 2.12 11.38
C LEU A 272 -9.61 1.22 10.63
N CYS A 273 -9.37 -0.09 10.57
CA CYS A 273 -10.30 -1.04 9.95
C CYS A 273 -11.66 -1.01 10.63
N ARG A 274 -11.71 -1.00 11.95
CA ARG A 274 -12.94 -0.96 12.73
C ARG A 274 -13.72 0.33 12.50
N GLU A 275 -13.05 1.49 12.54
CA GLU A 275 -13.70 2.77 12.26
C GLU A 275 -14.25 2.83 10.83
N ALA A 276 -13.45 2.42 9.85
CA ALA A 276 -13.87 2.44 8.46
C ALA A 276 -15.05 1.48 8.18
N GLU A 277 -15.00 0.25 8.71
CA GLU A 277 -16.11 -0.69 8.59
C GLU A 277 -17.39 -0.12 9.18
N THR A 278 -17.30 0.48 10.38
CA THR A 278 -18.45 1.10 11.05
C THR A 278 -19.00 2.29 10.25
N ILE A 279 -18.12 3.14 9.69
CA ILE A 279 -18.53 4.37 9.00
C ILE A 279 -19.14 4.07 7.63
N PHE A 280 -18.58 3.12 6.88
CA PHE A 280 -19.03 2.81 5.52
C PHE A 280 -20.04 1.67 5.44
N ARG A 281 -20.45 1.10 6.58
CA ARG A 281 -21.47 0.06 6.63
C ARG A 281 -22.78 0.52 5.97
N GLY A 282 -23.30 -0.30 5.06
CA GLY A 282 -24.53 0.00 4.31
C GLY A 282 -24.38 1.01 3.18
N THR A 283 -23.15 1.37 2.78
CA THR A 283 -22.90 2.25 1.62
C THR A 283 -22.64 1.51 0.32
N GLU A 284 -22.67 0.17 0.34
CA GLU A 284 -22.39 -0.70 -0.84
C GLU A 284 -21.02 -0.45 -1.49
N VAL A 285 -20.08 0.18 -0.79
CA VAL A 285 -18.69 0.31 -1.23
C VAL A 285 -17.86 -0.83 -0.65
N HIS A 286 -16.91 -1.36 -1.42
CA HIS A 286 -15.87 -2.22 -0.87
C HIS A 286 -14.75 -1.37 -0.27
N ILE A 287 -14.17 -1.85 0.83
CA ILE A 287 -13.11 -1.13 1.52
C ILE A 287 -11.81 -1.89 1.29
N SER A 288 -10.74 -1.16 0.94
CA SER A 288 -9.42 -1.73 0.78
C SER A 288 -8.36 -0.98 1.60
N ALA A 289 -7.27 -1.69 1.89
CA ALA A 289 -6.09 -1.11 2.52
C ALA A 289 -4.83 -1.64 1.84
N LYS A 290 -3.77 -0.84 1.89
CA LYS A 290 -2.54 -1.12 1.15
C LYS A 290 -1.44 -1.63 2.07
N LEU A 291 -0.75 -2.69 1.64
CA LEU A 291 0.52 -3.15 2.20
C LEU A 291 1.68 -2.69 1.32
N ALA A 292 2.81 -2.41 1.95
CA ALA A 292 4.01 -2.00 1.25
C ALA A 292 4.68 -3.22 0.58
N ALA A 293 5.09 -3.06 -0.67
CA ALA A 293 5.85 -4.06 -1.39
C ALA A 293 7.34 -3.88 -1.11
N ILE A 294 7.79 -4.41 0.02
CA ILE A 294 9.18 -4.36 0.46
C ILE A 294 9.83 -5.71 0.21
N HIS A 295 10.69 -5.80 -0.80
CA HIS A 295 11.22 -7.07 -1.29
C HIS A 295 12.75 -7.11 -1.42
N TRP A 296 13.45 -5.99 -1.15
CA TRP A 296 14.87 -5.87 -1.47
C TRP A 296 15.85 -6.54 -0.50
N HIS A 297 15.36 -7.09 0.61
CA HIS A 297 16.11 -7.97 1.50
C HIS A 297 15.35 -9.27 1.82
N TYR A 298 14.46 -9.67 0.92
CA TYR A 298 13.57 -10.82 1.16
C TYR A 298 14.32 -12.15 1.21
N ASP A 299 15.46 -12.30 0.51
CA ASP A 299 16.27 -13.51 0.53
C ASP A 299 17.27 -13.57 1.72
N THR A 300 17.27 -12.56 2.61
CA THR A 300 18.01 -12.63 3.88
C THR A 300 17.18 -13.33 4.97
N GLN A 301 17.82 -13.82 6.04
CA GLN A 301 17.06 -14.47 7.13
C GLN A 301 16.23 -13.50 7.95
N SER A 302 16.72 -12.28 8.15
CA SER A 302 16.08 -11.28 9.02
C SER A 302 15.06 -10.39 8.32
N HIS A 303 15.12 -10.27 6.97
CA HIS A 303 14.27 -9.33 6.20
C HIS A 303 14.30 -7.89 6.77
N PRO A 304 15.45 -7.24 6.92
CA PRO A 304 15.59 -6.02 7.72
C PRO A 304 14.68 -4.87 7.32
N SER A 305 14.44 -4.68 6.03
CA SER A 305 13.57 -3.60 5.53
C SER A 305 12.11 -3.80 5.90
N GLU A 306 11.66 -5.06 5.94
CA GLU A 306 10.32 -5.41 6.40
C GLU A 306 10.20 -5.23 7.91
N LEU A 307 11.21 -5.67 8.69
CA LEU A 307 11.25 -5.51 10.15
C LEU A 307 11.18 -4.03 10.56
N THR A 308 11.98 -3.17 9.93
CA THR A 308 11.97 -1.73 10.25
C THR A 308 10.67 -1.04 9.83
N ALA A 309 10.00 -1.54 8.79
CA ALA A 309 8.68 -1.09 8.36
C ALA A 309 7.53 -1.59 9.27
N GLY A 310 7.81 -2.49 10.21
CA GLY A 310 6.85 -3.01 11.18
C GLY A 310 6.23 -4.35 10.82
N TYR A 311 6.69 -4.99 9.74
CA TYR A 311 6.28 -6.35 9.40
C TYR A 311 7.25 -7.34 10.05
N TYR A 312 6.82 -8.02 11.10
CA TYR A 312 7.67 -9.05 11.73
C TYR A 312 7.68 -10.30 10.84
N ASN A 313 8.23 -10.12 9.62
CA ASN A 313 8.45 -11.15 8.63
C ASN A 313 9.92 -11.55 8.64
N THR A 314 10.20 -12.85 8.66
CA THR A 314 11.55 -13.41 8.63
C THR A 314 11.51 -14.74 7.90
N PHE A 315 12.64 -15.34 7.60
CA PHE A 315 12.68 -16.62 6.90
C PHE A 315 11.84 -17.73 7.54
N ASN A 316 11.60 -17.67 8.86
CA ASN A 316 10.83 -18.67 9.63
C ASN A 316 9.54 -18.15 10.27
N ARG A 317 9.12 -16.91 9.95
CA ARG A 317 7.91 -16.28 10.50
C ARG A 317 7.18 -15.50 9.40
N ASP A 318 5.91 -15.78 9.22
CA ASP A 318 5.03 -14.98 8.36
C ASP A 318 4.49 -13.77 9.11
N GLY A 319 5.03 -12.58 8.77
CA GLY A 319 4.62 -11.31 9.34
C GLY A 319 3.37 -10.71 8.71
N TYR A 320 2.90 -11.22 7.58
CA TYR A 320 1.71 -10.73 6.86
C TYR A 320 0.43 -11.41 7.32
N LEU A 321 0.50 -12.65 7.74
CA LEU A 321 -0.66 -13.45 8.15
C LEU A 321 -1.50 -12.77 9.26
N PRO A 322 -0.94 -12.16 10.32
CA PRO A 322 -1.72 -11.44 11.32
C PRO A 322 -2.49 -10.25 10.73
N ILE A 323 -1.88 -9.53 9.78
CA ILE A 323 -2.49 -8.38 9.10
C ILE A 323 -3.65 -8.84 8.20
N LEU A 324 -3.45 -9.93 7.46
CA LEU A 324 -4.49 -10.46 6.58
C LEU A 324 -5.66 -11.08 7.37
N ARG A 325 -5.41 -11.68 8.52
CA ARG A 325 -6.48 -12.07 9.46
C ARG A 325 -7.29 -10.87 9.95
N MET A 326 -6.62 -9.76 10.23
CA MET A 326 -7.30 -8.50 10.57
C MET A 326 -8.14 -7.99 9.40
N PHE A 327 -7.60 -7.97 8.16
CA PHE A 327 -8.36 -7.56 6.98
C PHE A 327 -9.57 -8.46 6.73
N SER A 328 -9.41 -9.78 6.86
CA SER A 328 -10.52 -10.74 6.79
C SER A 328 -11.61 -10.45 7.82
N LYS A 329 -11.22 -10.21 9.08
CA LYS A 329 -12.14 -9.90 10.19
C LYS A 329 -13.04 -8.69 9.90
N TYR A 330 -12.52 -7.67 9.22
CA TYR A 330 -13.24 -6.43 8.93
C TYR A 330 -13.72 -6.32 7.47
N GLY A 331 -13.60 -7.39 6.68
CA GLY A 331 -14.06 -7.42 5.28
C GLY A 331 -13.25 -6.53 4.33
N PHE A 332 -11.99 -6.28 4.63
CA PHE A 332 -11.11 -5.47 3.79
C PHE A 332 -10.53 -6.26 2.62
N THR A 333 -10.43 -5.60 1.48
CA THR A 333 -9.62 -6.06 0.36
C THR A 333 -8.18 -5.61 0.55
N MET A 334 -7.21 -6.51 0.40
CA MET A 334 -5.80 -6.15 0.43
C MET A 334 -5.36 -5.59 -0.92
N CYS A 335 -4.64 -4.46 -0.89
CA CYS A 335 -3.99 -3.87 -2.04
C CYS A 335 -2.47 -3.95 -1.90
N CYS A 336 -1.75 -4.37 -2.95
CA CYS A 336 -0.30 -4.27 -3.02
C CYS A 336 0.20 -3.99 -4.44
N SER A 337 1.46 -3.59 -4.55
CA SER A 337 2.14 -3.34 -5.83
C SER A 337 3.20 -4.42 -6.12
N CYS A 338 4.03 -4.21 -7.13
CA CYS A 338 5.14 -5.06 -7.61
C CYS A 338 4.75 -6.31 -8.42
N PHE A 339 3.53 -6.43 -8.87
CA PHE A 339 3.08 -7.58 -9.66
C PHE A 339 3.85 -7.77 -10.98
N GLU A 340 4.40 -6.70 -11.53
CA GLU A 340 5.17 -6.69 -12.78
C GLU A 340 6.66 -7.02 -12.58
N MET A 341 7.14 -7.08 -11.32
CA MET A 341 8.55 -7.25 -11.02
C MET A 341 8.98 -8.72 -11.10
N GLN A 342 10.17 -8.95 -11.62
CA GLN A 342 10.75 -10.29 -11.77
C GLN A 342 12.05 -10.42 -10.97
N ASP A 343 12.21 -11.55 -10.30
CA ASP A 343 13.43 -11.87 -9.54
C ASP A 343 14.69 -11.85 -10.42
N VAL A 344 14.59 -12.38 -11.63
CA VAL A 344 15.71 -12.44 -12.58
C VAL A 344 16.26 -11.05 -12.94
N ILE A 345 15.42 -10.03 -12.93
CA ILE A 345 15.82 -8.64 -13.19
C ILE A 345 16.32 -8.00 -11.91
N MET A 346 15.56 -8.15 -10.81
CA MET A 346 15.87 -7.48 -9.56
C MET A 346 17.14 -7.99 -8.89
N LYS A 347 17.44 -9.28 -8.97
CA LYS A 347 18.66 -9.88 -8.42
C LYS A 347 19.95 -9.41 -9.09
N LYS A 348 19.88 -8.93 -10.34
CA LYS A 348 21.03 -8.28 -11.01
C LYS A 348 21.39 -6.94 -10.34
N ILE A 349 20.41 -6.28 -9.76
CA ILE A 349 20.57 -4.97 -9.08
C ILE A 349 20.87 -5.18 -7.59
N ASN A 350 20.13 -6.08 -6.96
CA ASN A 350 20.25 -6.43 -5.55
C ASN A 350 20.08 -7.95 -5.38
N PRO A 351 21.13 -8.72 -5.09
CA PRO A 351 21.06 -10.18 -4.98
C PRO A 351 20.07 -10.68 -3.93
N ASP A 352 19.86 -9.91 -2.86
CA ASP A 352 18.98 -10.26 -1.74
C ASP A 352 17.49 -9.95 -2.02
N SER A 353 17.20 -9.42 -3.22
CA SER A 353 15.85 -8.99 -3.58
C SER A 353 15.05 -10.13 -4.22
N SER A 354 13.82 -10.36 -3.73
CA SER A 354 12.88 -11.30 -4.33
C SER A 354 11.45 -10.75 -4.33
N PRO A 355 11.06 -9.92 -5.31
CA PRO A 355 9.68 -9.47 -5.44
C PRO A 355 8.69 -10.61 -5.69
N GLU A 356 9.10 -11.65 -6.43
CA GLU A 356 8.25 -12.82 -6.64
C GLU A 356 8.07 -13.66 -5.38
N GLY A 357 9.14 -13.88 -4.61
CA GLY A 357 9.07 -14.58 -3.31
C GLY A 357 8.16 -13.86 -2.33
N PHE A 358 8.38 -12.56 -2.15
CA PHE A 358 7.52 -11.69 -1.34
C PHE A 358 6.05 -11.77 -1.78
N LEU A 359 5.79 -11.60 -3.07
CA LEU A 359 4.42 -11.57 -3.57
C LEU A 359 3.72 -12.93 -3.41
N ARG A 360 4.42 -14.04 -3.68
CA ARG A 360 3.88 -15.39 -3.46
C ARG A 360 3.49 -15.64 -2.01
N GLN A 361 4.35 -15.26 -1.04
CA GLN A 361 4.02 -15.36 0.37
C GLN A 361 2.74 -14.56 0.70
N LEU A 362 2.69 -13.30 0.25
CA LEU A 362 1.55 -12.44 0.50
C LEU A 362 0.24 -12.99 -0.11
N LEU A 363 0.31 -13.51 -1.34
CA LEU A 363 -0.83 -14.12 -2.03
C LEU A 363 -1.31 -15.41 -1.34
N LEU A 364 -0.38 -16.24 -0.85
CA LEU A 364 -0.73 -17.43 -0.07
C LEU A 364 -1.41 -17.07 1.24
N SER A 365 -0.88 -16.10 1.97
CA SER A 365 -1.46 -15.62 3.23
C SER A 365 -2.84 -14.99 3.02
N ALA A 366 -3.04 -14.25 1.90
CA ALA A 366 -4.35 -13.71 1.53
C ALA A 366 -5.37 -14.82 1.24
N ARG A 367 -4.94 -15.90 0.57
CA ARG A 367 -5.79 -17.07 0.32
C ARG A 367 -6.16 -17.79 1.61
N LEU A 368 -5.21 -18.00 2.52
CA LEU A 368 -5.44 -18.64 3.81
C LEU A 368 -6.45 -17.86 4.67
N CYS A 369 -6.46 -16.54 4.56
CA CYS A 369 -7.34 -15.66 5.32
C CYS A 369 -8.64 -15.30 4.60
N ASP A 370 -8.87 -15.80 3.40
CA ASP A 370 -10.03 -15.46 2.56
C ASP A 370 -10.15 -13.94 2.29
N VAL A 371 -9.03 -13.30 2.00
CA VAL A 371 -8.96 -11.86 1.71
C VAL A 371 -8.93 -11.62 0.22
N SER A 372 -9.83 -10.78 -0.29
CA SER A 372 -9.81 -10.33 -1.69
C SER A 372 -8.56 -9.50 -1.99
N LEU A 373 -8.14 -9.47 -3.26
CA LEU A 373 -6.88 -8.86 -3.67
C LEU A 373 -7.07 -7.80 -4.74
N GLU A 374 -6.35 -6.69 -4.57
CA GLU A 374 -6.14 -5.65 -5.58
C GLU A 374 -4.65 -5.49 -5.87
N GLY A 375 -4.25 -5.77 -7.13
CA GLY A 375 -2.90 -5.46 -7.60
C GLY A 375 -2.79 -4.03 -8.08
N GLN A 376 -1.60 -3.45 -7.95
CA GLN A 376 -1.28 -2.13 -8.52
C GLN A 376 0.06 -2.19 -9.24
N ASN A 377 0.20 -1.44 -10.35
CA ASN A 377 1.50 -1.27 -10.98
C ASN A 377 2.40 -0.36 -10.14
N PHE A 378 3.68 -0.72 -10.09
CA PHE A 378 4.74 0.09 -9.50
C PHE A 378 5.42 0.98 -10.55
N SER A 379 5.73 0.45 -11.72
CA SER A 379 6.33 1.18 -12.84
C SER A 379 5.29 1.88 -13.70
N THR A 380 5.69 2.97 -14.36
CA THR A 380 4.90 3.65 -15.41
C THR A 380 5.19 3.05 -16.79
N ASP A 381 6.36 2.44 -16.99
CA ASP A 381 6.79 1.85 -18.24
C ASP A 381 6.77 0.31 -18.08
N LEU A 382 5.77 -0.31 -18.70
CA LEU A 382 5.56 -1.75 -18.68
C LEU A 382 5.74 -2.32 -20.09
N ASP A 383 6.69 -3.23 -20.22
CA ASP A 383 6.88 -4.02 -21.43
C ASP A 383 5.99 -5.28 -21.47
N ASP A 384 6.11 -6.09 -22.51
CA ASP A 384 5.33 -7.31 -22.67
C ASP A 384 5.64 -8.36 -21.60
N ASP A 385 6.88 -8.39 -21.08
CA ASP A 385 7.31 -9.29 -20.02
C ASP A 385 6.71 -8.88 -18.67
N ALA A 386 6.70 -7.58 -18.36
CA ALA A 386 6.06 -7.03 -17.17
C ALA A 386 4.54 -7.32 -17.17
N PHE A 387 3.86 -7.13 -18.29
CA PHE A 387 2.44 -7.49 -18.41
C PHE A 387 2.21 -9.00 -18.26
N THR A 388 3.11 -9.82 -18.78
CA THR A 388 3.02 -11.26 -18.63
C THR A 388 3.22 -11.67 -17.18
N GLN A 389 4.15 -11.05 -16.46
CA GLN A 389 4.37 -11.27 -15.03
C GLN A 389 3.13 -10.93 -14.19
N VAL A 390 2.47 -9.80 -14.45
CA VAL A 390 1.20 -9.47 -13.78
C VAL A 390 0.17 -10.56 -13.98
N LEU A 391 0.05 -11.09 -15.21
CA LEU A 391 -0.89 -12.18 -15.51
C LEU A 391 -0.53 -13.47 -14.77
N GLU A 392 0.74 -13.83 -14.68
CA GLU A 392 1.18 -15.04 -13.97
C GLU A 392 0.93 -14.94 -12.46
N MET A 393 1.24 -13.79 -11.84
CA MET A 393 0.97 -13.56 -10.42
C MET A 393 -0.54 -13.54 -10.11
N SER A 394 -1.32 -12.95 -11.01
CA SER A 394 -2.80 -12.95 -10.89
C SER A 394 -3.38 -14.36 -10.96
N LYS A 395 -2.82 -15.22 -11.82
CA LYS A 395 -3.20 -16.64 -11.92
C LYS A 395 -2.81 -17.41 -10.67
N PHE A 396 -1.62 -17.15 -10.13
CA PHE A 396 -1.16 -17.79 -8.90
C PHE A 396 -2.14 -17.57 -7.75
N TYR A 397 -2.68 -16.34 -7.60
CA TYR A 397 -3.70 -16.04 -6.62
C TYR A 397 -5.03 -16.75 -6.90
N SER A 398 -5.46 -16.76 -8.17
CA SER A 398 -6.77 -17.32 -8.60
C SER A 398 -6.78 -18.84 -8.75
N ASN A 399 -5.70 -19.54 -8.38
CA ASN A 399 -5.44 -20.91 -8.76
C ASN A 399 -6.56 -21.90 -8.44
N GLY A 400 -7.36 -22.18 -9.41
CA GLY A 400 -7.97 -23.46 -9.83
C GLY A 400 -9.25 -23.91 -9.16
N ILE A 401 -9.52 -23.70 -7.89
CA ILE A 401 -10.65 -24.38 -7.22
C ILE A 401 -11.71 -23.40 -6.71
N GLU A 402 -11.29 -22.25 -6.23
CA GLU A 402 -12.20 -21.21 -5.77
C GLU A 402 -11.94 -19.90 -6.52
N ARG A 403 -13.02 -19.32 -7.05
CA ARG A 403 -12.94 -18.09 -7.85
C ARG A 403 -12.95 -16.88 -6.94
N ARG A 404 -11.78 -16.49 -6.49
CA ARG A 404 -11.64 -15.26 -5.73
C ARG A 404 -11.57 -14.06 -6.67
N PRO A 405 -12.26 -12.97 -6.37
CA PRO A 405 -12.15 -11.77 -7.16
C PRO A 405 -10.73 -11.21 -7.04
N PHE A 406 -10.12 -10.94 -8.19
CA PHE A 406 -8.87 -10.22 -8.31
C PHE A 406 -9.12 -8.99 -9.19
N SER A 407 -8.66 -7.83 -8.75
CA SER A 407 -8.64 -6.61 -9.55
C SER A 407 -7.23 -6.09 -9.71
N PHE A 408 -6.95 -5.44 -10.83
CA PHE A 408 -5.66 -4.78 -11.07
C PHE A 408 -5.89 -3.31 -11.43
N ASN A 409 -5.29 -2.42 -10.63
CA ASN A 409 -5.44 -0.98 -10.75
C ASN A 409 -4.20 -0.37 -11.38
N PHE A 410 -4.33 0.21 -12.58
CA PHE A 410 -3.29 1.05 -13.16
C PHE A 410 -3.33 2.42 -12.50
N VAL A 411 -2.50 2.60 -11.46
CA VAL A 411 -2.43 3.85 -10.70
C VAL A 411 -1.34 4.79 -11.21
N ARG A 412 -0.38 4.25 -11.94
CA ARG A 412 0.74 5.02 -12.50
C ARG A 412 0.71 4.93 -14.01
N MET A 413 0.20 5.98 -14.63
CA MET A 413 0.17 6.16 -16.08
C MET A 413 0.82 7.50 -16.40
N ASP A 414 1.69 7.51 -17.40
CA ASP A 414 2.28 8.71 -17.95
C ASP A 414 1.91 8.89 -19.44
N LYS A 415 2.48 9.90 -20.09
CA LYS A 415 2.21 10.17 -21.50
C LYS A 415 2.64 9.02 -22.42
N ASN A 416 3.68 8.28 -22.04
CA ASN A 416 4.24 7.20 -22.83
C ASN A 416 3.25 6.04 -22.99
N MET A 417 2.37 5.83 -22.01
CA MET A 417 1.32 4.82 -22.08
C MET A 417 0.37 5.04 -23.28
N PHE A 418 0.16 6.28 -23.68
CA PHE A 418 -0.75 6.64 -24.76
C PHE A 418 -0.08 6.69 -26.14
N GLU A 419 1.23 6.45 -26.23
CA GLU A 419 1.89 6.22 -27.50
C GLU A 419 1.31 4.97 -28.19
N PRO A 420 1.12 4.95 -29.52
CA PRO A 420 0.37 3.90 -30.21
C PRO A 420 0.85 2.47 -29.88
N ARG A 421 2.17 2.26 -29.81
CA ARG A 421 2.75 0.95 -29.50
C ARG A 421 2.44 0.52 -28.05
N ASN A 422 2.58 1.41 -27.09
CA ASN A 422 2.35 1.11 -25.68
C ASN A 422 0.86 0.95 -25.39
N TRP A 423 0.02 1.76 -26.04
CA TRP A 423 -1.43 1.63 -25.97
C TRP A 423 -1.94 0.30 -26.53
N ASP A 424 -1.36 -0.17 -27.62
CA ASP A 424 -1.69 -1.48 -28.19
C ASP A 424 -1.26 -2.64 -27.24
N ARG A 425 -0.09 -2.56 -26.62
CA ARG A 425 0.34 -3.52 -25.56
C ARG A 425 -0.65 -3.51 -24.40
N PHE A 426 -0.97 -2.33 -23.89
CA PHE A 426 -1.91 -2.17 -22.78
C PHE A 426 -3.30 -2.74 -23.13
N THR A 427 -3.84 -2.47 -24.31
CA THR A 427 -5.14 -3.01 -24.71
C THR A 427 -5.11 -4.52 -24.88
N ARG A 428 -4.01 -5.11 -25.37
CA ARG A 428 -3.83 -6.58 -25.38
C ARG A 428 -3.81 -7.14 -23.98
N PHE A 429 -3.10 -6.51 -23.04
CA PHE A 429 -3.07 -6.91 -21.64
C PHE A 429 -4.47 -6.87 -21.01
N VAL A 430 -5.24 -5.78 -21.21
CA VAL A 430 -6.61 -5.66 -20.70
C VAL A 430 -7.49 -6.79 -21.21
N ARG A 431 -7.42 -7.12 -22.52
CA ARG A 431 -8.15 -8.24 -23.09
C ARG A 431 -7.76 -9.58 -22.44
N ARG A 432 -6.45 -9.82 -22.24
CA ARG A 432 -5.96 -11.05 -21.59
C ARG A 432 -6.40 -11.15 -20.13
N MET A 433 -6.44 -10.04 -19.39
CA MET A 433 -6.96 -10.00 -18.02
C MET A 433 -8.47 -10.24 -17.96
N SER A 434 -9.22 -9.78 -18.97
CA SER A 434 -10.68 -9.90 -19.04
C SER A 434 -11.14 -11.27 -19.58
N ASP A 435 -10.29 -11.99 -20.30
CA ASP A 435 -10.63 -13.27 -20.91
C ASP A 435 -10.38 -14.44 -19.93
N GLY A 436 -11.41 -14.76 -19.14
CA GLY A 436 -11.39 -15.87 -18.19
C GLY A 436 -11.14 -17.26 -18.82
N ASN A 437 -11.38 -17.45 -20.12
CA ASN A 437 -11.15 -18.71 -20.82
C ASN A 437 -9.67 -18.88 -21.21
N MET A 438 -9.00 -17.81 -21.63
CA MET A 438 -7.56 -17.81 -21.89
C MET A 438 -6.75 -18.09 -20.61
N LEU A 439 -7.19 -17.59 -19.48
CA LEU A 439 -6.62 -17.90 -18.16
C LEU A 439 -6.74 -19.40 -17.83
N ARG A 440 -7.84 -20.06 -18.21
CA ARG A 440 -8.06 -21.50 -17.95
C ARG A 440 -7.26 -22.42 -18.88
N ALA A 441 -7.20 -22.13 -20.16
CA ALA A 441 -6.61 -23.02 -21.15
C ALA A 441 -5.10 -23.22 -20.94
N ARG A 442 -4.37 -22.19 -20.50
CA ARG A 442 -2.94 -22.29 -20.20
C ARG A 442 -2.62 -22.95 -18.85
N LEU A 443 -3.50 -22.87 -17.85
CA LEU A 443 -3.33 -23.57 -16.58
C LEU A 443 -3.32 -25.08 -16.78
N ASN A 444 -4.09 -25.60 -17.74
CA ASN A 444 -4.12 -27.03 -18.06
C ASN A 444 -2.87 -27.52 -18.79
N SER A 445 -2.14 -26.65 -19.50
CA SER A 445 -1.00 -27.05 -20.33
C SER A 445 0.38 -26.94 -19.65
N VAL A 446 0.56 -26.00 -18.72
CA VAL A 446 1.84 -25.74 -18.06
C VAL A 446 1.86 -26.14 -16.58
N GLY A 447 0.69 -26.24 -15.96
CA GLY A 447 0.52 -26.37 -14.50
C GLY A 447 0.68 -27.78 -13.92
N ASN A 448 0.80 -28.83 -14.75
CA ASN A 448 0.71 -30.17 -14.18
C ASN A 448 2.00 -30.71 -13.55
N LEU A 449 3.17 -30.15 -13.76
CA LEU A 449 4.41 -30.74 -13.24
C LEU A 449 5.23 -29.86 -12.27
N ARG A 450 5.25 -28.55 -12.40
CA ARG A 450 6.10 -27.72 -11.54
C ARG A 450 5.37 -27.04 -10.37
N LEU A 451 4.14 -26.59 -10.59
CA LEU A 451 3.39 -25.91 -9.53
C LEU A 451 2.88 -26.85 -8.43
N LYS A 452 2.54 -28.10 -8.77
CA LYS A 452 2.07 -29.07 -7.77
C LYS A 452 3.12 -29.45 -6.73
N THR A 453 4.39 -29.48 -7.12
CA THR A 453 5.48 -29.86 -6.21
C THR A 453 5.94 -28.68 -5.35
N THR A 454 6.04 -27.49 -5.93
CA THR A 454 6.53 -26.32 -5.18
C THR A 454 5.47 -25.75 -4.24
N VAL A 455 4.22 -25.62 -4.69
CA VAL A 455 3.13 -25.08 -3.84
C VAL A 455 2.73 -26.09 -2.75
N ALA A 456 2.72 -27.38 -3.03
CA ALA A 456 2.45 -28.39 -2.01
C ALA A 456 3.57 -28.48 -0.97
N ALA A 457 4.83 -28.28 -1.38
CA ALA A 457 5.96 -28.21 -0.47
C ALA A 457 5.96 -26.92 0.37
N GLU A 458 5.67 -25.77 -0.23
CA GLU A 458 5.58 -24.49 0.48
C GLU A 458 4.38 -24.42 1.41
N VAL A 459 3.21 -24.92 1.00
CA VAL A 459 2.02 -25.01 1.87
C VAL A 459 2.22 -26.07 2.96
N GLY A 460 2.88 -27.17 2.65
CA GLY A 460 3.23 -28.21 3.63
C GLY A 460 4.21 -27.71 4.68
N LEU A 461 5.20 -26.91 4.28
CA LEU A 461 6.18 -26.28 5.19
C LEU A 461 5.49 -25.25 6.11
N LEU A 462 4.63 -24.40 5.55
CA LEU A 462 3.85 -23.43 6.32
C LEU A 462 2.86 -24.12 7.28
N TYR A 463 2.26 -25.26 6.87
CA TYR A 463 1.37 -26.03 7.72
C TYR A 463 2.10 -26.76 8.85
N GLN A 464 3.32 -27.26 8.60
CA GLN A 464 4.16 -27.86 9.65
C GLN A 464 4.67 -26.81 10.65
N LEU A 465 5.06 -25.62 10.18
CA LEU A 465 5.42 -24.51 11.07
C LEU A 465 4.23 -24.04 11.94
N TYR A 466 3.02 -24.26 11.48
CA TYR A 466 1.78 -23.88 12.19
C TYR A 466 1.40 -24.86 13.32
N GLN A 467 1.84 -26.10 13.26
CA GLN A 467 1.54 -27.09 14.31
C GLN A 467 2.52 -27.03 15.48
N TYR A 468 3.61 -26.29 15.36
CA TYR A 468 4.65 -26.16 16.40
C TYR A 468 4.75 -24.75 17.01
N SER A 469 3.86 -23.84 16.68
CA SER A 469 3.67 -22.51 17.29
C SER A 469 2.38 -22.45 18.09
#